data_06bc19b25ca9b05a02c01afb1791ecb4
#
_entry.id   06bc19b25ca9b05a02c01afb1791ecb4
#
_cell.length_a   1.000
_cell.length_b   1.000
_cell.length_c   1.000
_cell.angle_alpha   90.00
_cell.angle_beta   90.00
_cell.angle_gamma   90.00
#
_symmetry.space_group_name_H-M   'P 1'
#
loop_
_entity.id
_entity.type
_entity.pdbx_description
1 polymer ?
#
loop_
_entity_poly.entity_id
_entity_poly.type
_entity_poly.pdbx_seq_one_letter_code
_entity_poly.pdbx_strand_id
1 'polypeptide(L)'
;MGKSLAEYLDWVEARPGLIWPKPPTPVPIDADPYTKPIPEIRAVSWCVYGTLLHIHDGQLMHLHPQVLRMQVALQKTIDEFHMWNSMSRKPGQPWEYMLQQYSKLIEEARLAGTKRKGDTPEIDSSKVWLKLVERLIKNEYTYDESTYGDVDSLAVKVAYFFHAMLQGISATESAPTALQRIAQGGLKQGLIDDGQAFTFAQLQHCLQKIDPNMALGGVINADLVAMSYRFGIRKPSPSLYAVAAEQYRNAGIEPSHVLYVSHRLHDDLAIAKKFGFRTALYAGDEKVCDVDGNDLRNPEIKPDRLLTDLNQVAEVVGV
;
A
#
# COMPACT_ATOMS: atom_id res chain seq x y z
N MET A 1 15.38 5.05 23.16
CA MET A 1 14.77 5.21 21.84
C MET A 1 14.14 3.87 21.50
N GLY A 2 12.85 3.83 21.18
CA GLY A 2 12.18 2.58 20.82
C GLY A 2 12.67 2.03 19.48
N LYS A 3 12.28 0.79 19.15
CA LYS A 3 12.57 0.19 17.84
C LYS A 3 12.01 1.07 16.71
N SER A 4 12.77 1.26 15.64
CA SER A 4 12.23 1.79 14.38
C SER A 4 11.11 0.88 13.86
N LEU A 5 10.33 1.35 12.91
CA LEU A 5 9.28 0.51 12.33
C LEU A 5 9.86 -0.74 11.63
N ALA A 6 10.96 -0.61 10.91
CA ALA A 6 11.63 -1.75 10.26
C ALA A 6 12.09 -2.80 11.30
N GLU A 7 12.79 -2.37 12.35
CA GLU A 7 13.21 -3.26 13.45
C GLU A 7 12.02 -3.92 14.17
N TYR A 8 10.89 -3.21 14.25
CA TYR A 8 9.67 -3.77 14.82
C TYR A 8 9.08 -4.87 13.93
N LEU A 9 9.04 -4.67 12.61
CA LEU A 9 8.55 -5.68 11.66
C LEU A 9 9.37 -6.97 11.77
N ASP A 10 10.69 -6.86 11.77
CA ASP A 10 11.59 -8.01 11.90
C ASP A 10 11.41 -8.71 13.25
N TRP A 11 11.31 -7.93 14.32
CA TRP A 11 11.15 -8.46 15.66
C TRP A 11 9.82 -9.19 15.86
N VAL A 12 8.71 -8.61 15.38
CA VAL A 12 7.37 -9.21 15.58
C VAL A 12 7.17 -10.45 14.72
N GLU A 13 7.74 -10.49 13.51
CA GLU A 13 7.66 -11.69 12.66
C GLU A 13 8.55 -12.85 13.15
N ALA A 14 9.68 -12.54 13.77
CA ALA A 14 10.55 -13.57 14.36
C ALA A 14 9.97 -14.21 15.62
N ARG A 15 8.87 -13.68 16.17
CA ARG A 15 8.28 -14.20 17.42
C ARG A 15 7.58 -15.54 17.21
N PRO A 16 7.92 -16.57 17.99
CA PRO A 16 7.23 -17.85 17.91
C PRO A 16 5.78 -17.74 18.38
N GLY A 17 4.90 -18.48 17.72
CA GLY A 17 3.48 -18.58 18.10
C GLY A 17 2.55 -17.53 17.49
N LEU A 18 3.05 -16.52 16.75
CA LEU A 18 2.22 -15.67 15.93
C LEU A 18 1.88 -16.37 14.60
N ILE A 19 0.59 -16.53 14.36
CA ILE A 19 0.07 -17.07 13.10
C ILE A 19 -0.43 -15.91 12.26
N TRP A 20 0.27 -15.63 11.17
CA TRP A 20 -0.05 -14.61 10.21
C TRP A 20 -1.07 -15.12 9.17
N PRO A 21 -1.98 -14.27 8.68
CA PRO A 21 -2.85 -14.61 7.56
C PRO A 21 -2.01 -15.02 6.34
N LYS A 22 -2.44 -16.05 5.64
CA LYS A 22 -1.77 -16.45 4.40
C LYS A 22 -2.01 -15.39 3.33
N PRO A 23 -0.98 -14.99 2.58
CA PRO A 23 -1.16 -14.13 1.41
C PRO A 23 -2.00 -14.85 0.35
N PRO A 24 -2.67 -14.11 -0.54
CA PRO A 24 -3.38 -14.71 -1.67
C PRO A 24 -2.39 -15.39 -2.61
N THR A 25 -2.82 -16.49 -3.20
CA THR A 25 -2.10 -17.08 -4.34
C THR A 25 -2.60 -16.41 -5.60
N PRO A 26 -1.75 -15.70 -6.36
CA PRO A 26 -2.17 -15.06 -7.61
C PRO A 26 -2.55 -16.12 -8.64
N VAL A 27 -3.52 -15.78 -9.47
CA VAL A 27 -3.92 -16.56 -10.64
C VAL A 27 -3.57 -15.74 -11.87
N PRO A 28 -2.49 -16.10 -12.60
CA PRO A 28 -2.09 -15.35 -13.78
C PRO A 28 -3.19 -15.28 -14.83
N ILE A 29 -3.36 -14.12 -15.44
CA ILE A 29 -4.26 -13.96 -16.57
C ILE A 29 -3.62 -14.60 -17.81
N ASP A 30 -4.40 -15.41 -18.54
CA ASP A 30 -4.00 -15.95 -19.85
C ASP A 30 -4.12 -14.84 -20.91
N ALA A 31 -3.04 -14.07 -21.07
CA ALA A 31 -2.96 -12.96 -22.00
C ALA A 31 -1.54 -12.85 -22.58
N ASP A 32 -1.50 -12.51 -23.88
CA ASP A 32 -0.22 -12.20 -24.55
C ASP A 32 0.28 -10.83 -24.08
N PRO A 33 1.51 -10.73 -23.51
CA PRO A 33 2.07 -9.45 -23.11
C PRO A 33 2.35 -8.55 -24.30
N TYR A 34 2.21 -7.25 -24.12
CA TYR A 34 2.59 -6.25 -25.11
C TYR A 34 3.67 -5.33 -24.53
N THR A 35 4.93 -5.67 -24.81
CA THR A 35 6.14 -5.07 -24.22
C THR A 35 6.97 -4.22 -25.19
N LYS A 36 6.42 -3.86 -26.36
CA LYS A 36 7.13 -3.01 -27.32
C LYS A 36 7.71 -1.77 -26.62
N PRO A 37 8.99 -1.42 -26.81
CA PRO A 37 9.61 -0.28 -26.15
C PRO A 37 8.84 1.03 -26.33
N ILE A 38 8.79 1.84 -25.29
CA ILE A 38 8.30 3.22 -25.33
C ILE A 38 9.53 4.13 -25.30
N PRO A 39 9.74 4.96 -26.33
CA PRO A 39 10.91 5.83 -26.37
C PRO A 39 10.85 6.90 -25.26
N GLU A 40 12.03 7.37 -24.86
CA GLU A 40 12.22 8.52 -23.97
C GLU A 40 11.67 8.36 -22.53
N ILE A 41 11.41 7.11 -22.09
CA ILE A 41 11.07 6.87 -20.68
C ILE A 41 12.31 7.16 -19.83
N ARG A 42 12.16 7.96 -18.79
CA ARG A 42 13.22 8.40 -17.85
C ARG A 42 12.93 7.97 -16.41
N ALA A 43 11.69 7.56 -16.13
CA ALA A 43 11.32 7.08 -14.81
C ALA A 43 10.19 6.04 -14.90
N VAL A 44 10.11 5.20 -13.84
CA VAL A 44 9.02 4.26 -13.62
C VAL A 44 8.35 4.60 -12.28
N SER A 45 7.04 4.67 -12.27
CA SER A 45 6.23 4.77 -11.05
C SER A 45 5.46 3.48 -10.84
N TRP A 46 5.38 3.02 -9.61
CA TRP A 46 4.77 1.73 -9.28
C TRP A 46 3.57 1.91 -8.35
N CYS A 47 2.52 1.15 -8.59
CA CYS A 47 1.53 0.81 -7.59
C CYS A 47 2.13 -0.24 -6.65
N VAL A 48 1.86 -0.15 -5.35
CA VAL A 48 2.40 -1.09 -4.36
C VAL A 48 1.45 -2.28 -4.19
N TYR A 49 0.27 -2.04 -3.61
CA TYR A 49 -0.69 -3.10 -3.36
C TYR A 49 -1.35 -3.56 -4.66
N GLY A 50 -1.37 -4.88 -4.88
CA GLY A 50 -1.87 -5.52 -6.10
C GLY A 50 -0.87 -5.53 -7.28
N THR A 51 0.31 -4.87 -7.14
CA THR A 51 1.35 -4.83 -8.17
C THR A 51 2.69 -5.31 -7.64
N LEU A 52 3.38 -4.53 -6.79
CA LEU A 52 4.62 -4.96 -6.13
C LEU A 52 4.35 -5.95 -4.99
N LEU A 53 3.18 -5.85 -4.38
CA LEU A 53 2.71 -6.74 -3.30
C LEU A 53 1.39 -7.40 -3.69
N HIS A 54 1.31 -8.71 -3.51
CA HIS A 54 0.05 -9.46 -3.55
C HIS A 54 -0.71 -9.26 -2.25
N ILE A 55 -1.96 -8.87 -2.36
CA ILE A 55 -2.92 -8.70 -1.27
C ILE A 55 -4.33 -9.03 -1.78
N HIS A 56 -5.21 -9.51 -0.91
CA HIS A 56 -6.61 -9.75 -1.29
C HIS A 56 -7.26 -8.46 -1.82
N ASP A 57 -8.03 -8.58 -2.88
CA ASP A 57 -8.73 -7.48 -3.56
C ASP A 57 -7.81 -6.35 -4.07
N GLY A 58 -6.49 -6.61 -4.16
CA GLY A 58 -5.50 -5.68 -4.70
C GLY A 58 -5.34 -4.37 -3.91
N GLN A 59 -5.88 -4.28 -2.70
CA GLN A 59 -5.88 -3.06 -1.89
C GLN A 59 -5.83 -3.32 -0.39
N LEU A 60 -5.29 -2.37 0.35
CA LEU A 60 -5.30 -2.38 1.80
C LEU A 60 -6.67 -1.98 2.35
N MET A 61 -7.25 -2.82 3.21
CA MET A 61 -8.58 -2.59 3.79
C MET A 61 -8.50 -2.07 5.22
N HIS A 62 -9.29 -1.05 5.56
CA HIS A 62 -9.53 -0.62 6.94
C HIS A 62 -10.59 -1.48 7.64
N LEU A 63 -11.62 -1.88 6.90
CA LEU A 63 -12.69 -2.74 7.36
C LEU A 63 -12.86 -3.89 6.38
N HIS A 64 -12.85 -5.11 6.90
CA HIS A 64 -13.07 -6.30 6.09
C HIS A 64 -14.54 -6.71 6.14
N PRO A 65 -15.18 -7.11 5.00
CA PRO A 65 -16.60 -7.50 4.99
C PRO A 65 -16.89 -8.77 5.82
N GLN A 66 -15.90 -9.64 5.99
CA GLN A 66 -16.01 -10.82 6.84
C GLN A 66 -15.73 -10.45 8.30
N VAL A 67 -16.78 -10.45 9.13
CA VAL A 67 -16.68 -10.11 10.55
C VAL A 67 -15.64 -10.96 11.29
N LEU A 68 -15.51 -12.24 10.96
CA LEU A 68 -14.53 -13.13 11.59
C LEU A 68 -13.09 -12.64 11.39
N ARG A 69 -12.74 -12.10 10.23
CA ARG A 69 -11.40 -11.52 9.99
C ARG A 69 -11.18 -10.28 10.84
N MET A 70 -12.19 -9.40 10.95
CA MET A 70 -12.13 -8.25 11.86
C MET A 70 -11.95 -8.68 13.31
N GLN A 71 -12.72 -9.68 13.75
CA GLN A 71 -12.61 -10.25 15.10
C GLN A 71 -11.18 -10.72 15.38
N VAL A 72 -10.62 -11.57 14.50
CA VAL A 72 -9.28 -12.12 14.69
C VAL A 72 -8.22 -11.01 14.70
N ALA A 73 -8.27 -10.08 13.75
CA ALA A 73 -7.31 -8.99 13.66
C ALA A 73 -7.35 -8.09 14.89
N LEU A 74 -8.55 -7.69 15.33
CA LEU A 74 -8.72 -6.83 16.51
C LEU A 74 -8.32 -7.56 17.80
N GLN A 75 -8.74 -8.83 17.98
CA GLN A 75 -8.37 -9.59 19.17
C GLN A 75 -6.86 -9.76 19.26
N LYS A 76 -6.19 -10.16 18.16
CA LYS A 76 -4.73 -10.28 18.11
C LYS A 76 -4.02 -8.95 18.40
N THR A 77 -4.58 -7.83 17.91
CA THR A 77 -4.03 -6.49 18.18
C THR A 77 -4.19 -6.12 19.66
N ILE A 78 -5.34 -6.38 20.26
CA ILE A 78 -5.58 -6.14 21.69
C ILE A 78 -4.62 -6.96 22.55
N ASP A 79 -4.41 -8.23 22.20
CA ASP A 79 -3.53 -9.15 22.93
C ASP A 79 -2.06 -8.73 22.76
N GLU A 80 -1.62 -8.38 21.54
CA GLU A 80 -0.25 -7.98 21.23
C GLU A 80 0.20 -6.76 22.02
N PHE A 81 -0.66 -5.76 22.10
CA PHE A 81 -0.36 -4.50 22.78
C PHE A 81 -0.92 -4.43 24.20
N HIS A 82 -1.38 -5.56 24.76
CA HIS A 82 -1.89 -5.65 26.13
C HIS A 82 -2.99 -4.60 26.48
N MET A 83 -3.84 -4.27 25.51
CA MET A 83 -4.82 -3.18 25.65
C MET A 83 -5.99 -3.52 26.59
N TRP A 84 -6.22 -4.79 26.85
CA TRP A 84 -7.41 -5.30 27.55
C TRP A 84 -7.64 -4.64 28.91
N ASN A 85 -6.59 -4.50 29.73
CA ASN A 85 -6.73 -4.01 31.11
C ASN A 85 -7.25 -2.57 31.19
N SER A 86 -7.05 -1.78 30.14
CA SER A 86 -7.43 -0.36 30.06
C SER A 86 -8.68 -0.13 29.21
N MET A 87 -9.29 -1.22 28.70
CA MET A 87 -10.55 -1.14 27.98
C MET A 87 -11.75 -1.08 28.96
N SER A 88 -12.80 -0.34 28.58
CA SER A 88 -14.03 -0.28 29.34
C SER A 88 -14.62 -1.67 29.53
N ARG A 89 -14.86 -2.06 30.80
CA ARG A 89 -15.45 -3.37 31.16
C ARG A 89 -16.97 -3.36 30.89
N LYS A 90 -17.37 -3.23 29.65
CA LYS A 90 -18.75 -3.43 29.22
C LYS A 90 -19.00 -4.93 28.98
N PRO A 91 -20.27 -5.40 29.13
CA PRO A 91 -20.65 -6.74 28.69
C PRO A 91 -20.27 -6.93 27.20
N GLY A 92 -19.67 -8.07 26.86
CA GLY A 92 -19.23 -8.42 25.51
C GLY A 92 -17.76 -8.76 25.44
N GLN A 93 -17.30 -9.11 24.24
CA GLN A 93 -15.90 -9.43 23.99
C GLN A 93 -15.09 -8.15 23.70
N PRO A 94 -13.80 -8.11 24.07
CA PRO A 94 -12.95 -6.93 23.85
C PRO A 94 -12.93 -6.44 22.41
N TRP A 95 -12.84 -7.37 21.46
CA TRP A 95 -12.81 -7.05 20.04
C TRP A 95 -14.11 -6.39 19.54
N GLU A 96 -15.27 -6.71 20.13
CA GLU A 96 -16.57 -6.09 19.75
C GLU A 96 -16.60 -4.61 20.10
N TYR A 97 -16.13 -4.29 21.31
CA TYR A 97 -16.01 -2.90 21.72
C TYR A 97 -14.98 -2.14 20.86
N MET A 98 -13.82 -2.76 20.61
CA MET A 98 -12.80 -2.15 19.78
C MET A 98 -13.31 -1.94 18.34
N LEU A 99 -14.02 -2.92 17.76
CA LEU A 99 -14.64 -2.80 16.44
C LEU A 99 -15.61 -1.61 16.37
N GLN A 100 -16.45 -1.45 17.38
CA GLN A 100 -17.38 -0.31 17.44
C GLN A 100 -16.65 1.02 17.46
N GLN A 101 -15.60 1.16 18.28
CA GLN A 101 -14.81 2.41 18.37
C GLN A 101 -14.03 2.66 17.09
N TYR A 102 -13.39 1.63 16.56
CA TYR A 102 -12.62 1.69 15.32
C TYR A 102 -13.52 2.09 14.13
N SER A 103 -14.65 1.39 13.94
CA SER A 103 -15.59 1.69 12.85
C SER A 103 -16.13 3.12 12.93
N LYS A 104 -16.42 3.61 14.15
CA LYS A 104 -16.87 5.00 14.34
C LYS A 104 -15.80 6.00 13.86
N LEU A 105 -14.53 5.79 14.20
CA LEU A 105 -13.45 6.68 13.75
C LEU A 105 -13.21 6.60 12.25
N ILE A 106 -13.36 5.43 11.64
CA ILE A 106 -13.30 5.25 10.19
C ILE A 106 -14.41 6.05 9.51
N GLU A 107 -15.64 5.98 10.03
CA GLU A 107 -16.78 6.72 9.47
C GLU A 107 -16.61 8.24 9.64
N GLU A 108 -16.18 8.70 10.83
CA GLU A 108 -15.84 10.10 11.05
C GLU A 108 -14.79 10.62 10.06
N ALA A 109 -13.77 9.81 9.77
CA ALA A 109 -12.73 10.16 8.79
C ALA A 109 -13.28 10.23 7.36
N ARG A 110 -14.19 9.32 6.99
CA ARG A 110 -14.86 9.35 5.67
C ARG A 110 -15.73 10.60 5.51
N LEU A 111 -16.47 10.96 6.56
CA LEU A 111 -17.37 12.13 6.55
C LEU A 111 -16.62 13.47 6.57
N ALA A 112 -15.36 13.49 7.01
CA ALA A 112 -14.56 14.71 7.00
C ALA A 112 -14.35 15.29 5.58
N GLY A 113 -14.52 14.45 4.55
CA GLY A 113 -14.49 14.86 3.16
C GLY A 113 -13.11 15.30 2.67
N THR A 114 -13.08 15.85 1.47
CA THR A 114 -11.87 16.36 0.82
C THR A 114 -12.02 17.82 0.45
N LYS A 115 -10.88 18.51 0.24
CA LYS A 115 -10.86 19.93 -0.14
C LYS A 115 -11.36 20.18 -1.56
N ARG A 116 -11.28 19.19 -2.45
CA ARG A 116 -11.67 19.31 -3.86
C ARG A 116 -12.82 18.36 -4.18
N LYS A 117 -13.79 18.87 -4.92
CA LYS A 117 -14.89 18.03 -5.44
C LYS A 117 -14.33 16.98 -6.39
N GLY A 118 -14.75 15.74 -6.23
CA GLY A 118 -14.31 14.60 -7.04
C GLY A 118 -13.13 13.81 -6.45
N ASP A 119 -12.52 14.30 -5.36
CA ASP A 119 -11.55 13.51 -4.62
C ASP A 119 -12.23 12.61 -3.59
N THR A 120 -11.60 11.46 -3.33
CA THR A 120 -12.00 10.49 -2.31
C THR A 120 -11.08 10.65 -1.08
N PRO A 121 -11.62 10.80 0.14
CA PRO A 121 -10.80 10.94 1.33
C PRO A 121 -10.02 9.67 1.63
N GLU A 122 -8.75 9.82 2.02
CA GLU A 122 -7.94 8.75 2.58
C GLU A 122 -8.07 8.72 4.09
N ILE A 123 -8.12 7.53 4.64
CA ILE A 123 -8.13 7.29 6.08
C ILE A 123 -6.71 6.95 6.51
N ASP A 124 -6.09 7.83 7.28
CA ASP A 124 -4.80 7.56 7.92
C ASP A 124 -5.00 6.62 9.11
N SER A 125 -4.63 5.36 8.90
CA SER A 125 -4.79 4.29 9.90
C SER A 125 -4.01 4.59 11.18
N SER A 126 -2.84 5.18 11.07
CA SER A 126 -2.03 5.55 12.24
C SER A 126 -2.75 6.58 13.12
N LYS A 127 -3.41 7.57 12.50
CA LYS A 127 -4.21 8.56 13.25
C LYS A 127 -5.46 7.96 13.89
N VAL A 128 -6.07 6.98 13.24
CA VAL A 128 -7.21 6.25 13.85
C VAL A 128 -6.74 5.51 15.10
N TRP A 129 -5.64 4.76 14.99
CA TRP A 129 -5.08 4.03 16.11
C TRP A 129 -4.52 4.96 17.21
N LEU A 130 -3.92 6.10 16.84
CA LEU A 130 -3.48 7.11 17.79
C LEU A 130 -4.63 7.57 18.70
N LYS A 131 -5.77 7.93 18.12
CA LYS A 131 -6.96 8.32 18.87
C LYS A 131 -7.48 7.22 19.80
N LEU A 132 -7.38 5.95 19.38
CA LEU A 132 -7.78 4.81 20.22
C LEU A 132 -6.80 4.61 21.38
N VAL A 133 -5.49 4.64 21.10
CA VAL A 133 -4.44 4.52 22.12
C VAL A 133 -4.52 5.67 23.13
N GLU A 134 -4.70 6.91 22.70
CA GLU A 134 -4.87 8.06 23.58
C GLU A 134 -6.08 7.90 24.53
N ARG A 135 -7.18 7.30 24.04
CA ARG A 135 -8.34 6.97 24.89
C ARG A 135 -7.99 5.91 25.95
N LEU A 136 -7.18 4.92 25.57
CA LEU A 136 -6.71 3.90 26.50
C LEU A 136 -5.75 4.50 27.55
N ILE A 137 -4.84 5.39 27.15
CA ILE A 137 -3.93 6.09 28.07
C ILE A 137 -4.69 6.89 29.12
N LYS A 138 -5.80 7.53 28.76
CA LYS A 138 -6.71 8.19 29.72
C LYS A 138 -7.33 7.22 30.74
N ASN A 139 -7.34 5.92 30.42
CA ASN A 139 -7.78 4.83 31.27
C ASN A 139 -6.59 4.01 31.81
N GLU A 140 -5.48 4.68 32.12
CA GLU A 140 -4.29 4.09 32.74
C GLU A 140 -3.56 3.03 31.90
N TYR A 141 -3.73 3.05 30.57
CA TYR A 141 -2.95 2.19 29.68
C TYR A 141 -1.48 2.62 29.69
N THR A 142 -0.63 1.65 29.91
CA THR A 142 0.82 1.80 29.82
C THR A 142 1.39 0.80 28.82
N TYR A 143 2.46 1.16 28.18
CA TYR A 143 3.16 0.32 27.21
C TYR A 143 4.69 0.50 27.37
N ASP A 144 5.45 -0.41 26.80
CA ASP A 144 6.92 -0.36 26.85
C ASP A 144 7.47 0.61 25.78
N GLU A 145 7.79 1.84 26.21
CA GLU A 145 8.38 2.86 25.33
C GLU A 145 9.77 2.44 24.80
N SER A 146 10.47 1.54 25.50
CA SER A 146 11.77 1.05 25.03
C SER A 146 11.64 0.15 23.79
N THR A 147 10.49 -0.49 23.62
CA THR A 147 10.15 -1.29 22.44
C THR A 147 9.38 -0.50 21.40
N TYR A 148 8.35 0.25 21.82
CA TYR A 148 7.41 0.85 20.90
C TYR A 148 7.69 2.33 20.56
N GLY A 149 8.54 3.02 21.33
CA GLY A 149 8.81 4.43 21.17
C GLY A 149 7.73 5.32 21.80
N ASP A 150 7.59 6.54 21.31
CA ASP A 150 6.52 7.45 21.71
C ASP A 150 5.13 6.98 21.21
N VAL A 151 4.09 7.69 21.60
CA VAL A 151 2.71 7.32 21.28
C VAL A 151 2.42 7.32 19.76
N ASP A 152 3.05 8.21 19.00
CA ASP A 152 2.91 8.25 17.54
C ASP A 152 3.57 7.03 16.90
N SER A 153 4.78 6.68 17.33
CA SER A 153 5.49 5.47 16.91
C SER A 153 4.73 4.19 17.27
N LEU A 154 4.14 4.13 18.47
CA LEU A 154 3.27 3.05 18.89
C LEU A 154 2.06 2.95 17.94
N ALA A 155 1.37 4.05 17.67
CA ALA A 155 0.18 4.05 16.82
C ALA A 155 0.46 3.54 15.39
N VAL A 156 1.62 3.87 14.81
CA VAL A 156 2.04 3.31 13.50
C VAL A 156 2.27 1.80 13.59
N LYS A 157 2.90 1.30 14.66
CA LYS A 157 3.13 -0.13 14.88
C LYS A 157 1.82 -0.90 15.10
N VAL A 158 0.89 -0.32 15.87
CA VAL A 158 -0.45 -0.89 16.05
C VAL A 158 -1.20 -0.95 14.72
N ALA A 159 -1.16 0.13 13.93
CA ALA A 159 -1.77 0.17 12.61
C ALA A 159 -1.18 -0.92 11.69
N TYR A 160 0.14 -1.03 11.61
CA TYR A 160 0.81 -2.09 10.86
C TYR A 160 0.34 -3.47 11.29
N PHE A 161 0.44 -3.78 12.59
CA PHE A 161 0.09 -5.09 13.13
C PHE A 161 -1.36 -5.46 12.84
N PHE A 162 -2.29 -4.53 13.07
CA PHE A 162 -3.70 -4.73 12.75
C PHE A 162 -3.93 -5.09 11.28
N HIS A 163 -3.34 -4.32 10.34
CA HIS A 163 -3.50 -4.59 8.91
C HIS A 163 -2.83 -5.90 8.48
N ALA A 164 -1.66 -6.22 9.04
CA ALA A 164 -0.97 -7.49 8.79
C ALA A 164 -1.74 -8.70 9.33
N MET A 165 -2.50 -8.52 10.42
CA MET A 165 -3.43 -9.55 10.93
C MET A 165 -4.76 -9.61 10.18
N LEU A 166 -5.15 -8.52 9.51
CA LEU A 166 -6.38 -8.47 8.72
C LEU A 166 -6.22 -9.11 7.34
N GLN A 167 -5.10 -8.87 6.68
CA GLN A 167 -4.82 -9.34 5.30
C GLN A 167 -3.41 -9.89 5.20
N GLY A 168 -3.28 -11.12 4.68
CA GLY A 168 -1.98 -11.68 4.32
C GLY A 168 -1.40 -10.97 3.09
N ILE A 169 -0.09 -10.69 3.14
CA ILE A 169 0.62 -9.95 2.11
C ILE A 169 1.93 -10.66 1.79
N SER A 170 2.29 -10.72 0.50
CA SER A 170 3.60 -11.18 0.02
C SER A 170 4.09 -10.31 -1.12
N ALA A 171 5.40 -10.24 -1.35
CA ALA A 171 5.90 -9.58 -2.53
C ALA A 171 5.58 -10.39 -3.80
N THR A 172 5.38 -9.69 -4.93
CA THR A 172 5.39 -10.27 -6.26
C THR A 172 6.80 -10.82 -6.53
N GLU A 173 6.91 -12.07 -6.97
CA GLU A 173 8.19 -12.78 -7.07
C GLU A 173 9.23 -12.03 -7.92
N SER A 174 8.80 -11.47 -9.05
CA SER A 174 9.66 -10.69 -9.95
C SER A 174 9.91 -9.24 -9.51
N ALA A 175 9.27 -8.74 -8.44
CA ALA A 175 9.38 -7.35 -8.04
C ALA A 175 10.81 -6.91 -7.66
N PRO A 176 11.59 -7.66 -6.84
CA PRO A 176 12.96 -7.26 -6.51
C PRO A 176 13.84 -7.12 -7.75
N THR A 177 13.79 -8.12 -8.64
CA THR A 177 14.59 -8.14 -9.89
C THR A 177 14.18 -7.00 -10.82
N ALA A 178 12.88 -6.75 -10.99
CA ALA A 178 12.39 -5.66 -11.82
C ALA A 178 12.87 -4.30 -11.31
N LEU A 179 12.71 -4.04 -10.01
CA LEU A 179 13.16 -2.79 -9.38
C LEU A 179 14.68 -2.58 -9.54
N GLN A 180 15.48 -3.62 -9.34
CA GLN A 180 16.94 -3.56 -9.48
C GLN A 180 17.37 -3.32 -10.94
N ARG A 181 16.75 -4.00 -11.91
CA ARG A 181 17.07 -3.80 -13.34
C ARG A 181 16.80 -2.37 -13.79
N ILE A 182 15.67 -1.81 -13.39
CA ILE A 182 15.32 -0.41 -13.71
C ILE A 182 16.32 0.56 -13.08
N ALA A 183 16.75 0.32 -11.83
CA ALA A 183 17.78 1.13 -11.16
C ALA A 183 19.15 1.01 -11.87
N GLN A 184 19.55 -0.21 -12.25
CA GLN A 184 20.79 -0.46 -13.00
C GLN A 184 20.78 0.20 -14.39
N GLY A 185 19.61 0.30 -15.02
CA GLY A 185 19.39 1.05 -16.25
C GLY A 185 19.45 2.58 -16.09
N GLY A 186 19.63 3.07 -14.86
CA GLY A 186 19.77 4.50 -14.57
C GLY A 186 18.44 5.29 -14.54
N LEU A 187 17.30 4.62 -14.59
CA LEU A 187 16.00 5.28 -14.52
C LEU A 187 15.62 5.58 -13.06
N LYS A 188 15.00 6.75 -12.84
CA LYS A 188 14.41 7.07 -11.52
C LYS A 188 13.16 6.23 -11.29
N GLN A 189 12.92 5.90 -10.02
CA GLN A 189 11.73 5.15 -9.64
C GLN A 189 10.97 5.83 -8.52
N GLY A 190 9.64 5.81 -8.59
CA GLY A 190 8.72 6.36 -7.60
C GLY A 190 7.55 5.44 -7.33
N LEU A 191 6.67 5.89 -6.44
CA LEU A 191 5.46 5.15 -6.05
C LEU A 191 4.24 6.07 -6.16
N ILE A 192 3.12 5.55 -6.68
CA ILE A 192 1.80 6.20 -6.58
C ILE A 192 0.83 5.15 -6.04
N ASP A 193 0.42 5.28 -4.77
CA ASP A 193 -0.39 4.23 -4.14
C ASP A 193 -1.31 4.71 -3.03
N ASP A 194 -2.36 3.91 -2.76
CA ASP A 194 -3.19 4.01 -1.57
C ASP A 194 -2.45 3.38 -0.39
N GLY A 195 -1.39 4.05 0.06
CA GLY A 195 -0.50 3.57 1.11
C GLY A 195 -0.76 4.21 2.47
N GLN A 196 -0.19 3.61 3.49
CA GLN A 196 -0.21 4.05 4.88
C GLN A 196 1.19 4.37 5.37
N ALA A 197 1.33 4.95 6.56
CA ALA A 197 2.63 5.30 7.13
C ALA A 197 3.62 4.12 7.23
N PHE A 198 3.11 2.90 7.31
CA PHE A 198 3.90 1.67 7.37
C PHE A 198 4.18 1.03 6.00
N THR A 199 3.55 1.48 4.91
CA THR A 199 3.61 0.80 3.60
C THR A 199 5.03 0.65 3.07
N PHE A 200 5.88 1.67 3.21
CA PHE A 200 7.25 1.60 2.72
C PHE A 200 8.09 0.54 3.47
N ALA A 201 7.97 0.50 4.80
CA ALA A 201 8.65 -0.51 5.62
C ALA A 201 8.11 -1.92 5.32
N GLN A 202 6.79 -2.07 5.14
CA GLN A 202 6.17 -3.33 4.77
C GLN A 202 6.63 -3.83 3.40
N LEU A 203 6.70 -2.93 2.39
CA LEU A 203 7.21 -3.26 1.06
C LEU A 203 8.66 -3.72 1.15
N GLN A 204 9.53 -2.95 1.82
CA GLN A 204 10.93 -3.33 2.05
C GLN A 204 11.04 -4.72 2.66
N HIS A 205 10.33 -4.98 3.74
CA HIS A 205 10.34 -6.24 4.47
C HIS A 205 9.84 -7.43 3.61
N CYS A 206 8.77 -7.24 2.82
CA CYS A 206 8.26 -8.28 1.92
C CYS A 206 9.24 -8.58 0.78
N LEU A 207 9.89 -7.57 0.20
CA LEU A 207 10.90 -7.75 -0.85
C LEU A 207 12.13 -8.49 -0.33
N GLN A 208 12.55 -8.23 0.91
CA GLN A 208 13.69 -8.89 1.55
C GLN A 208 13.46 -10.36 1.84
N LYS A 209 12.22 -10.83 1.90
CA LYS A 209 11.93 -12.27 1.97
C LYS A 209 12.29 -13.03 0.71
N ILE A 210 12.34 -12.33 -0.45
CA ILE A 210 12.75 -12.88 -1.75
C ILE A 210 14.24 -12.61 -1.99
N ASP A 211 14.66 -11.37 -1.81
CA ASP A 211 16.07 -10.95 -1.95
C ASP A 211 16.51 -10.23 -0.66
N PRO A 212 17.23 -10.92 0.24
CA PRO A 212 17.69 -10.34 1.51
C PRO A 212 18.58 -9.08 1.35
N ASN A 213 19.19 -8.88 0.18
CA ASN A 213 20.04 -7.73 -0.10
C ASN A 213 19.26 -6.53 -0.67
N MET A 214 17.95 -6.67 -0.87
CA MET A 214 17.12 -5.59 -1.42
C MET A 214 17.11 -4.40 -0.46
N ALA A 215 17.53 -3.24 -0.96
CA ALA A 215 17.51 -1.97 -0.25
C ALA A 215 16.61 -0.98 -1.01
N LEU A 216 15.35 -0.91 -0.62
CA LEU A 216 14.33 -0.12 -1.31
C LEU A 216 14.69 1.38 -1.38
N GLY A 217 15.30 1.93 -0.31
CA GLY A 217 15.78 3.31 -0.29
C GLY A 217 16.89 3.62 -1.30
N GLY A 218 17.56 2.59 -1.85
CA GLY A 218 18.57 2.74 -2.92
C GLY A 218 17.96 2.74 -4.33
N VAL A 219 16.72 2.30 -4.48
CA VAL A 219 16.07 2.17 -5.80
C VAL A 219 14.85 3.07 -5.97
N ILE A 220 14.15 3.43 -4.89
CA ILE A 220 13.01 4.36 -4.91
C ILE A 220 13.44 5.75 -4.45
N ASN A 221 13.16 6.75 -5.27
CA ASN A 221 13.38 8.15 -4.93
C ASN A 221 12.30 8.67 -3.98
N ALA A 222 12.68 9.10 -2.80
CA ALA A 222 11.76 9.59 -1.77
C ALA A 222 10.89 10.77 -2.24
N ASP A 223 11.44 11.64 -3.09
CA ASP A 223 10.73 12.80 -3.66
C ASP A 223 9.70 12.43 -4.73
N LEU A 224 9.73 11.19 -5.24
CA LEU A 224 8.80 10.67 -6.25
C LEU A 224 7.77 9.70 -5.64
N VAL A 225 7.48 9.86 -4.34
CA VAL A 225 6.55 8.99 -3.60
C VAL A 225 5.26 9.75 -3.28
N ALA A 226 4.20 9.45 -4.02
CA ALA A 226 2.84 9.95 -3.80
C ALA A 226 1.98 8.89 -3.09
N MET A 227 2.08 8.85 -1.75
CA MET A 227 1.26 7.98 -0.90
C MET A 227 0.02 8.72 -0.40
N SER A 228 -1.16 8.14 -0.57
CA SER A 228 -2.46 8.73 -0.25
C SER A 228 -2.56 9.30 1.17
N TYR A 229 -2.04 8.60 2.18
CA TYR A 229 -2.12 9.04 3.59
C TYR A 229 -1.44 10.39 3.85
N ARG A 230 -0.39 10.74 3.06
CA ARG A 230 0.32 12.02 3.21
C ARG A 230 -0.53 13.22 2.75
N PHE A 231 -1.42 12.99 1.80
CA PHE A 231 -2.25 14.03 1.17
C PHE A 231 -3.70 14.01 1.65
N GLY A 232 -4.10 12.97 2.38
CA GLY A 232 -5.48 12.77 2.83
C GLY A 232 -6.46 12.46 1.70
N ILE A 233 -5.98 12.02 0.55
CA ILE A 233 -6.77 11.67 -0.64
C ILE A 233 -6.27 10.36 -1.24
N ARG A 234 -7.20 9.47 -1.63
CA ARG A 234 -6.89 8.18 -2.21
C ARG A 234 -7.33 8.07 -3.66
N LYS A 235 -6.85 7.07 -4.35
CA LYS A 235 -7.34 6.70 -5.68
C LYS A 235 -8.85 6.39 -5.64
N PRO A 236 -9.60 6.77 -6.67
CA PRO A 236 -9.19 7.31 -7.96
C PRO A 236 -9.10 8.86 -8.02
N SER A 237 -8.77 9.55 -6.93
CA SER A 237 -8.71 11.02 -6.86
C SER A 237 -7.77 11.62 -7.90
N PRO A 238 -8.24 12.49 -8.80
CA PRO A 238 -7.37 13.19 -9.75
C PRO A 238 -6.26 14.00 -9.08
N SER A 239 -6.53 14.56 -7.89
CA SER A 239 -5.54 15.35 -7.16
C SER A 239 -4.31 14.55 -6.72
N LEU A 240 -4.42 13.24 -6.47
CA LEU A 240 -3.26 12.40 -6.15
C LEU A 240 -2.31 12.29 -7.36
N TYR A 241 -2.87 12.12 -8.55
CA TYR A 241 -2.08 12.03 -9.80
C TYR A 241 -1.51 13.40 -10.19
N ALA A 242 -2.23 14.50 -9.90
CA ALA A 242 -1.69 15.86 -10.08
C ALA A 242 -0.46 16.08 -9.20
N VAL A 243 -0.49 15.66 -7.93
CA VAL A 243 0.66 15.72 -7.01
C VAL A 243 1.82 14.90 -7.57
N ALA A 244 1.58 13.66 -7.98
CA ALA A 244 2.62 12.82 -8.55
C ALA A 244 3.24 13.45 -9.81
N ALA A 245 2.42 13.98 -10.72
CA ALA A 245 2.90 14.66 -11.93
C ALA A 245 3.80 15.87 -11.59
N GLU A 246 3.43 16.65 -10.57
CA GLU A 246 4.22 17.78 -10.11
C GLU A 246 5.55 17.34 -9.48
N GLN A 247 5.56 16.26 -8.68
CA GLN A 247 6.79 15.70 -8.13
C GLN A 247 7.78 15.31 -9.25
N TYR A 248 7.29 14.69 -10.34
CA TYR A 248 8.14 14.35 -11.49
C TYR A 248 8.64 15.60 -12.22
N ARG A 249 7.81 16.62 -12.45
CA ARG A 249 8.26 17.89 -13.06
C ARG A 249 9.31 18.57 -12.22
N ASN A 250 9.15 18.62 -10.90
CA ASN A 250 10.14 19.16 -9.97
C ASN A 250 11.48 18.40 -10.03
N ALA A 251 11.43 17.10 -10.37
CA ALA A 251 12.63 16.29 -10.62
C ALA A 251 13.19 16.42 -12.06
N GLY A 252 12.63 17.33 -12.88
CA GLY A 252 13.03 17.56 -14.26
C GLY A 252 12.58 16.48 -15.24
N ILE A 253 11.47 15.78 -14.93
CA ILE A 253 10.91 14.71 -15.75
C ILE A 253 9.45 15.03 -16.07
N GLU A 254 9.12 15.24 -17.35
CA GLU A 254 7.73 15.39 -17.74
C GLU A 254 6.96 14.06 -17.55
N PRO A 255 5.69 14.09 -17.16
CA PRO A 255 4.87 12.88 -16.98
C PRO A 255 4.83 11.96 -18.21
N SER A 256 4.96 12.51 -19.42
CA SER A 256 5.04 11.72 -20.67
C SER A 256 6.28 10.83 -20.78
N HIS A 257 7.31 11.09 -19.97
CA HIS A 257 8.52 10.29 -19.83
C HIS A 257 8.52 9.38 -18.58
N VAL A 258 7.35 9.23 -17.96
CA VAL A 258 7.17 8.36 -16.79
C VAL A 258 6.22 7.22 -17.16
N LEU A 259 6.65 5.98 -16.97
CA LEU A 259 5.79 4.79 -17.08
C LEU A 259 5.18 4.49 -15.71
N TYR A 260 3.85 4.58 -15.60
CA TYR A 260 3.13 4.14 -14.40
C TYR A 260 2.63 2.70 -14.58
N VAL A 261 3.01 1.82 -13.65
CA VAL A 261 2.68 0.39 -13.64
C VAL A 261 1.67 0.11 -12.53
N SER A 262 0.51 -0.41 -12.89
CA SER A 262 -0.54 -0.79 -11.95
C SER A 262 -1.39 -1.95 -12.48
N HIS A 263 -2.04 -2.67 -11.58
CA HIS A 263 -3.01 -3.72 -11.88
C HIS A 263 -4.43 -3.17 -12.15
N ARG A 264 -4.70 -1.89 -11.85
CA ARG A 264 -6.02 -1.26 -11.94
C ARG A 264 -6.08 -0.32 -13.14
N LEU A 265 -6.96 -0.67 -14.10
CA LEU A 265 -7.12 0.16 -15.29
C LEU A 265 -7.92 1.43 -14.99
N HIS A 266 -9.12 1.26 -14.42
CA HIS A 266 -10.09 2.36 -14.26
C HIS A 266 -9.67 3.37 -13.20
N ASP A 267 -9.30 2.88 -12.03
CA ASP A 267 -9.01 3.73 -10.86
C ASP A 267 -7.57 4.28 -10.85
N ASP A 268 -6.68 3.68 -11.65
CA ASP A 268 -5.27 4.05 -11.69
C ASP A 268 -4.83 4.56 -13.07
N LEU A 269 -4.72 3.67 -14.06
CA LEU A 269 -4.06 3.96 -15.32
C LEU A 269 -4.84 4.96 -16.18
N ALA A 270 -6.16 4.83 -16.25
CA ALA A 270 -7.02 5.72 -17.00
C ALA A 270 -6.97 7.17 -16.47
N ILE A 271 -6.77 7.34 -15.17
CA ILE A 271 -6.64 8.66 -14.56
C ILE A 271 -5.23 9.19 -14.74
N ALA A 272 -4.19 8.39 -14.49
CA ALA A 272 -2.80 8.77 -14.70
C ALA A 272 -2.55 9.24 -16.14
N LYS A 273 -3.16 8.58 -17.11
CA LYS A 273 -3.11 8.96 -18.54
C LYS A 273 -3.59 10.38 -18.80
N LYS A 274 -4.63 10.85 -18.09
CA LYS A 274 -5.13 12.24 -18.19
C LYS A 274 -4.13 13.29 -17.68
N PHE A 275 -3.17 12.86 -16.83
CA PHE A 275 -2.07 13.70 -16.36
C PHE A 275 -0.78 13.54 -17.17
N GLY A 276 -0.86 12.82 -18.29
CA GLY A 276 0.23 12.67 -19.26
C GLY A 276 1.16 11.49 -19.01
N PHE A 277 0.93 10.66 -17.99
CA PHE A 277 1.73 9.45 -17.76
C PHE A 277 1.58 8.44 -18.90
N ARG A 278 2.65 7.74 -19.23
CA ARG A 278 2.59 6.46 -19.94
C ARG A 278 2.14 5.38 -18.98
N THR A 279 1.42 4.38 -19.49
CA THR A 279 0.73 3.42 -18.64
C THR A 279 1.02 1.98 -19.04
N ALA A 280 1.26 1.13 -18.04
CA ALA A 280 1.38 -0.30 -18.21
C ALA A 280 0.45 -1.05 -17.25
N LEU A 281 -0.45 -1.85 -17.79
CA LEU A 281 -1.32 -2.71 -17.02
C LEU A 281 -0.57 -3.98 -16.64
N TYR A 282 -0.50 -4.27 -15.34
CA TYR A 282 0.02 -5.52 -14.81
C TYR A 282 -1.12 -6.53 -14.63
N ALA A 283 -1.12 -7.58 -15.44
CA ALA A 283 -2.12 -8.66 -15.48
C ALA A 283 -1.61 -9.93 -14.75
N GLY A 284 -0.92 -9.75 -13.62
CA GLY A 284 -0.33 -10.87 -12.86
C GLY A 284 -1.32 -11.66 -12.02
N ASP A 285 -2.53 -11.15 -11.78
CA ASP A 285 -3.56 -11.85 -11.00
C ASP A 285 -4.97 -11.46 -11.48
N GLU A 286 -5.72 -12.44 -12.00
CA GLU A 286 -7.09 -12.23 -12.51
C GLU A 286 -8.07 -11.78 -11.43
N LYS A 287 -7.81 -12.10 -10.15
CA LYS A 287 -8.70 -11.75 -9.04
C LYS A 287 -8.72 -10.28 -8.69
N VAL A 288 -7.69 -9.55 -9.09
CA VAL A 288 -7.54 -8.13 -8.78
C VAL A 288 -7.50 -7.22 -10.01
N CYS A 289 -7.37 -7.80 -11.21
CA CYS A 289 -7.39 -7.07 -12.45
C CYS A 289 -8.84 -6.74 -12.84
N ASP A 290 -9.16 -5.45 -12.94
CA ASP A 290 -10.49 -4.90 -13.19
C ASP A 290 -10.78 -4.62 -14.67
N VAL A 291 -10.30 -5.46 -15.59
CA VAL A 291 -10.28 -5.20 -17.04
C VAL A 291 -11.09 -6.23 -17.81
N ASP A 292 -11.90 -5.76 -18.75
CA ASP A 292 -12.53 -6.60 -19.75
C ASP A 292 -11.96 -6.33 -21.17
N GLY A 293 -12.38 -7.18 -22.15
CA GLY A 293 -11.90 -7.06 -23.52
C GLY A 293 -12.37 -5.79 -24.24
N ASN A 294 -13.42 -5.10 -23.76
CA ASN A 294 -13.91 -3.83 -24.32
C ASN A 294 -13.05 -2.68 -23.84
N ASP A 295 -12.59 -2.73 -22.59
CA ASP A 295 -11.70 -1.73 -22.00
C ASP A 295 -10.40 -1.61 -22.80
N LEU A 296 -9.82 -2.74 -23.21
CA LEU A 296 -8.59 -2.76 -24.00
C LEU A 296 -8.77 -2.24 -25.44
N ARG A 297 -10.01 -2.09 -25.91
CA ARG A 297 -10.34 -1.49 -27.21
C ARG A 297 -10.64 0.01 -27.12
N ASN A 298 -10.95 0.52 -25.92
CA ASN A 298 -11.27 1.92 -25.71
C ASN A 298 -10.00 2.79 -25.70
N PRO A 299 -9.78 3.66 -26.72
CA PRO A 299 -8.54 4.43 -26.85
C PRO A 299 -8.31 5.42 -25.70
N GLU A 300 -9.36 5.84 -24.98
CA GLU A 300 -9.27 6.79 -23.89
C GLU A 300 -8.65 6.18 -22.63
N ILE A 301 -8.92 4.90 -22.36
CA ILE A 301 -8.49 4.21 -21.15
C ILE A 301 -7.47 3.10 -21.41
N LYS A 302 -7.43 2.58 -22.67
CA LYS A 302 -6.48 1.52 -23.05
C LYS A 302 -5.06 1.83 -22.53
N PRO A 303 -4.40 0.89 -21.80
CA PRO A 303 -3.03 1.06 -21.38
C PRO A 303 -2.08 1.06 -22.57
N ASP A 304 -0.94 1.75 -22.46
CA ASP A 304 0.08 1.75 -23.53
C ASP A 304 0.76 0.38 -23.64
N ARG A 305 0.84 -0.37 -22.53
CA ARG A 305 1.46 -1.72 -22.46
C ARG A 305 0.66 -2.65 -21.57
N LEU A 306 0.80 -3.96 -21.85
CA LEU A 306 0.25 -5.05 -21.06
C LEU A 306 1.40 -5.95 -20.59
N LEU A 307 1.48 -6.19 -19.30
CA LEU A 307 2.52 -6.98 -18.65
C LEU A 307 1.88 -8.16 -17.92
N THR A 308 2.48 -9.33 -18.04
CA THR A 308 2.14 -10.53 -17.26
C THR A 308 3.20 -10.84 -16.20
N ASP A 309 4.39 -10.22 -16.32
CA ASP A 309 5.48 -10.27 -15.35
C ASP A 309 6.14 -8.89 -15.21
N LEU A 310 6.56 -8.50 -13.99
CA LEU A 310 7.13 -7.18 -13.76
C LEU A 310 8.52 -7.01 -14.39
N ASN A 311 9.28 -8.07 -14.64
CA ASN A 311 10.55 -8.00 -15.36
C ASN A 311 10.39 -7.46 -16.79
N GLN A 312 9.20 -7.59 -17.38
CA GLN A 312 8.91 -7.06 -18.73
C GLN A 312 8.94 -5.54 -18.78
N VAL A 313 8.87 -4.85 -17.63
CA VAL A 313 9.02 -3.38 -17.57
C VAL A 313 10.37 -2.96 -18.15
N ALA A 314 11.44 -3.72 -17.92
CA ALA A 314 12.77 -3.44 -18.47
C ALA A 314 12.76 -3.38 -20.01
N GLU A 315 12.06 -4.31 -20.67
CA GLU A 315 11.89 -4.30 -22.13
C GLU A 315 11.10 -3.06 -22.60
N VAL A 316 10.04 -2.69 -21.85
CA VAL A 316 9.20 -1.53 -22.18
C VAL A 316 9.98 -0.22 -22.12
N VAL A 317 10.90 -0.09 -21.15
CA VAL A 317 11.69 1.14 -20.97
C VAL A 317 13.05 1.08 -21.65
N GLY A 318 13.43 -0.06 -22.23
CA GLY A 318 14.65 -0.23 -23.03
C GLY A 318 15.94 -0.42 -22.23
N VAL A 319 15.89 -1.14 -21.06
CA VAL A 319 17.05 -1.46 -20.22
C VAL A 319 17.16 -2.95 -19.91
#